data_f95de83999688e089697dfd490dc8425
#
_entry.id   f95de83999688e089697dfd490dc8425
#
_cell.length_a   1.000
_cell.length_b   1.000
_cell.length_c   1.000
_cell.angle_alpha   90.00
_cell.angle_beta   90.00
_cell.angle_gamma   90.00
#
_symmetry.space_group_name_H-M   'P 1'
#
loop_
_entity.id
_entity.type
_entity.pdbx_description
1 polymer ?
#
loop_
_entity_poly.entity_id
_entity_poly.type
_entity_poly.pdbx_seq_one_letter_code
_entity_poly.pdbx_strand_id
1 'polypeptide(L)'
;MKFDEYHNRILKFIEGCLKQEKPPKIKVHFLNTSIKTEVPGDDWTVGTMSVINNTKELRKTFRYWSQEVHKVCPPLNEEKRLEVEKSIDKLSAFKWNVVEIAPNIHFETYILNTWGNAFAEGGEVVPSKTGYCAALSDHFAILCSGDLIYCCVDYDGKTKAGNVFENSITEILNTKPVIDAVEGFQKNKVIHPHCQKCLGGSTWFKSVVNRLGSIIIWKYLKPFFYKTS
;
A
#
# COMPACT_ATOMS: atom_id res chain seq x y z
N MET A 1 -4.77 1.33 22.36
CA MET A 1 -3.57 2.22 22.48
C MET A 1 -4.05 3.65 22.31
N LYS A 2 -3.67 4.56 23.23
CA LYS A 2 -4.01 5.98 23.11
C LYS A 2 -3.14 6.64 22.05
N PHE A 3 -3.66 7.69 21.39
CA PHE A 3 -2.92 8.39 20.32
C PHE A 3 -1.54 8.87 20.78
N ASP A 4 -1.45 9.44 22.01
CA ASP A 4 -0.18 9.94 22.55
C ASP A 4 0.87 8.84 22.73
N GLU A 5 0.46 7.63 23.12
CA GLU A 5 1.38 6.49 23.22
C GLU A 5 1.91 6.09 21.85
N TYR A 6 1.04 6.03 20.84
CA TYR A 6 1.42 5.72 19.46
C TYR A 6 2.35 6.80 18.89
N HIS A 7 1.99 8.04 19.02
CA HIS A 7 2.77 9.20 18.61
C HIS A 7 4.18 9.17 19.21
N ASN A 8 4.28 9.01 20.54
CA ASN A 8 5.56 8.94 21.22
C ASN A 8 6.42 7.75 20.79
N ARG A 9 5.82 6.61 20.46
CA ARG A 9 6.55 5.44 19.92
C ARG A 9 7.16 5.75 18.56
N ILE A 10 6.43 6.43 17.68
CA ILE A 10 6.96 6.83 16.37
C ILE A 10 8.15 7.78 16.53
N LEU A 11 8.03 8.81 17.37
CA LEU A 11 9.11 9.76 17.59
C LEU A 11 10.36 9.11 18.21
N LYS A 12 10.20 8.22 19.20
CA LYS A 12 11.28 7.45 19.78
C LYS A 12 11.96 6.52 18.76
N PHE A 13 11.17 5.90 17.88
CA PHE A 13 11.71 5.06 16.79
C PHE A 13 12.57 5.90 15.84
N ILE A 14 12.05 7.06 15.39
CA ILE A 14 12.80 7.98 14.51
C ILE A 14 14.08 8.42 15.18
N GLU A 15 14.02 8.88 16.44
CA GLU A 15 15.20 9.30 17.21
C GLU A 15 16.24 8.18 17.34
N GLY A 16 15.78 6.95 17.63
CA GLY A 16 16.66 5.77 17.72
C GLY A 16 17.33 5.42 16.39
N CYS A 17 16.63 5.55 15.28
CA CYS A 17 17.19 5.34 13.94
C CYS A 17 18.26 6.40 13.61
N LEU A 18 18.02 7.67 13.94
CA LEU A 18 18.93 8.77 13.64
C LEU A 18 20.24 8.73 14.45
N LYS A 19 20.25 8.04 15.61
CA LYS A 19 21.43 7.85 16.44
C LYS A 19 22.39 6.77 15.93
N GLN A 20 22.00 6.03 14.89
CA GLN A 20 22.88 5.00 14.30
C GLN A 20 24.01 5.64 13.51
N GLU A 21 25.15 4.98 13.43
CA GLU A 21 26.30 5.42 12.63
C GLU A 21 25.95 5.62 11.14
N LYS A 22 25.05 4.77 10.62
CA LYS A 22 24.47 4.88 9.29
C LYS A 22 22.95 4.91 9.40
N PRO A 23 22.34 6.09 9.58
CA PRO A 23 20.91 6.20 9.73
C PRO A 23 20.16 5.65 8.52
N PRO A 24 19.16 4.78 8.73
CA PRO A 24 18.38 4.27 7.63
C PRO A 24 17.48 5.36 7.03
N LYS A 25 17.08 5.18 5.79
CA LYS A 25 16.02 6.00 5.20
C LYS A 25 14.67 5.61 5.81
N ILE A 26 14.01 6.58 6.43
CA ILE A 26 12.71 6.41 7.08
C ILE A 26 11.62 6.97 6.17
N LYS A 27 10.59 6.19 5.92
CA LYS A 27 9.40 6.60 5.19
C LYS A 27 8.19 6.51 6.10
N VAL A 28 7.52 7.63 6.32
CA VAL A 28 6.26 7.69 7.07
C VAL A 28 5.12 7.82 6.07
N HIS A 29 4.25 6.82 6.02
CA HIS A 29 3.14 6.77 5.09
C HIS A 29 1.86 7.32 5.72
N PHE A 30 1.24 8.27 5.05
CA PHE A 30 -0.05 8.84 5.42
C PHE A 30 -1.14 8.29 4.49
N LEU A 31 -2.09 7.57 5.06
CA LEU A 31 -3.24 7.06 4.31
C LEU A 31 -4.16 8.23 3.95
N ASN A 32 -4.48 8.31 2.67
CA ASN A 32 -5.34 9.33 2.10
C ASN A 32 -6.56 8.66 1.46
N THR A 33 -7.75 9.02 1.94
CA THR A 33 -9.03 8.47 1.48
C THR A 33 -9.83 9.46 0.62
N SER A 34 -9.18 10.49 0.07
CA SER A 34 -9.84 11.57 -0.70
C SER A 34 -10.48 11.11 -2.01
N ILE A 35 -10.02 10.00 -2.59
CA ILE A 35 -10.73 9.34 -3.67
C ILE A 35 -11.82 8.50 -2.99
N LYS A 36 -13.10 8.79 -3.29
CA LYS A 36 -14.27 8.08 -2.75
C LYS A 36 -14.05 6.57 -2.82
N THR A 37 -13.52 6.03 -1.77
CA THR A 37 -13.67 4.63 -1.45
C THR A 37 -14.99 4.56 -0.71
N GLU A 38 -15.97 3.85 -1.24
CA GLU A 38 -17.04 3.35 -0.42
C GLU A 38 -16.39 2.52 0.66
N VAL A 39 -16.24 3.12 1.84
CA VAL A 39 -15.78 2.39 3.02
C VAL A 39 -16.89 1.37 3.30
N PRO A 40 -16.62 0.06 3.26
CA PRO A 40 -17.67 -0.92 3.49
C PRO A 40 -18.21 -0.76 4.91
N GLY A 41 -19.52 -0.52 5.00
CA GLY A 41 -20.32 -0.68 6.21
C GLY A 41 -20.05 0.30 7.36
N ASP A 42 -21.11 0.61 8.08
CA ASP A 42 -21.14 1.46 9.28
C ASP A 42 -20.35 0.89 10.48
N ASP A 43 -19.83 -0.33 10.39
CA ASP A 43 -19.09 -1.01 11.47
C ASP A 43 -17.61 -0.61 11.56
N TRP A 44 -17.09 0.10 10.59
CA TRP A 44 -15.82 0.77 10.75
C TRP A 44 -16.03 2.11 11.48
N THR A 45 -16.41 2.03 12.72
CA THR A 45 -16.11 3.08 13.67
C THR A 45 -14.59 3.15 13.81
N VAL A 46 -13.96 3.78 12.83
CA VAL A 46 -12.63 4.33 12.95
C VAL A 46 -12.77 5.42 14.00
N GLY A 47 -12.94 4.99 15.25
CA GLY A 47 -13.15 5.88 16.36
C GLY A 47 -12.10 6.96 16.30
N THR A 48 -12.39 8.21 16.46
CA THR A 48 -11.50 9.38 16.60
C THR A 48 -10.30 9.48 15.62
N MET A 49 -10.11 8.60 14.67
CA MET A 49 -9.05 8.72 13.65
C MET A 49 -9.45 9.80 12.63
N SER A 50 -8.71 10.90 12.63
CA SER A 50 -8.81 11.93 11.61
C SER A 50 -8.39 11.35 10.27
N VAL A 51 -9.34 11.11 9.40
CA VAL A 51 -9.09 10.58 8.05
C VAL A 51 -8.72 11.74 7.12
N ILE A 52 -7.59 11.62 6.45
CA ILE A 52 -7.18 12.61 5.44
C ILE A 52 -8.05 12.40 4.19
N ASN A 53 -8.99 13.31 3.94
CA ASN A 53 -9.93 13.23 2.82
C ASN A 53 -9.86 14.41 1.84
N ASN A 54 -9.02 15.40 2.11
CA ASN A 54 -8.85 16.57 1.25
C ASN A 54 -7.44 17.19 1.40
N THR A 55 -7.08 18.06 0.46
CA THR A 55 -5.76 18.71 0.42
C THR A 55 -5.48 19.59 1.63
N LYS A 56 -6.48 20.25 2.21
CA LYS A 56 -6.30 21.12 3.39
C LYS A 56 -5.91 20.31 4.61
N GLU A 57 -6.65 19.22 4.87
CA GLU A 57 -6.33 18.30 5.98
C GLU A 57 -4.97 17.61 5.77
N LEU A 58 -4.64 17.22 4.53
CA LEU A 58 -3.34 16.65 4.22
C LEU A 58 -2.20 17.60 4.59
N ARG A 59 -2.28 18.87 4.16
CA ARG A 59 -1.26 19.88 4.45
C ARG A 59 -1.16 20.16 5.95
N LYS A 60 -2.30 20.24 6.66
CA LYS A 60 -2.35 20.40 8.12
C LYS A 60 -1.67 19.24 8.83
N THR A 61 -1.96 18.01 8.45
CA THR A 61 -1.38 16.80 9.02
C THR A 61 0.13 16.74 8.78
N PHE A 62 0.59 17.05 7.57
CA PHE A 62 2.02 17.08 7.26
C PHE A 62 2.77 18.14 8.07
N ARG A 63 2.21 19.35 8.24
CA ARG A 63 2.81 20.39 9.09
C ARG A 63 2.91 19.94 10.55
N TYR A 64 1.83 19.40 11.09
CA TYR A 64 1.81 18.90 12.47
C TYR A 64 2.93 17.86 12.66
N TRP A 65 2.95 16.80 11.86
CA TRP A 65 3.95 15.75 11.99
C TRP A 65 5.37 16.24 11.68
N SER A 66 5.55 17.16 10.74
CA SER A 66 6.85 17.79 10.47
C SER A 66 7.38 18.51 11.71
N GLN A 67 6.55 19.29 12.37
CA GLN A 67 6.92 19.98 13.63
C GLN A 67 7.29 18.98 14.73
N GLU A 68 6.53 17.89 14.88
CA GLU A 68 6.82 16.86 15.87
C GLU A 68 8.14 16.12 15.57
N VAL A 69 8.38 15.75 14.34
CA VAL A 69 9.63 15.10 13.88
C VAL A 69 10.83 16.03 14.10
N HIS A 70 10.70 17.33 13.83
CA HIS A 70 11.78 18.27 14.03
C HIS A 70 12.20 18.45 15.52
N LYS A 71 11.37 18.00 16.48
CA LYS A 71 11.75 18.00 17.92
C LYS A 71 12.80 16.94 18.25
N VAL A 72 12.84 15.87 17.46
CA VAL A 72 13.73 14.70 17.68
C VAL A 72 14.84 14.58 16.63
N CYS A 73 14.87 15.46 15.64
CA CYS A 73 15.88 15.53 14.59
C CYS A 73 16.92 16.61 14.89
N PRO A 74 18.13 16.52 14.32
CA PRO A 74 19.05 17.64 14.28
C PRO A 74 18.38 18.90 13.73
N PRO A 75 18.65 20.10 14.29
CA PRO A 75 17.99 21.32 13.86
C PRO A 75 18.29 21.62 12.39
N LEU A 76 17.24 21.87 11.62
CA LEU A 76 17.35 22.34 10.25
C LEU A 76 17.67 23.84 10.23
N ASN A 77 18.48 24.26 9.25
CA ASN A 77 18.65 25.69 8.97
C ASN A 77 17.35 26.30 8.40
N GLU A 78 17.28 27.61 8.36
CA GLU A 78 16.07 28.34 7.95
C GLU A 78 15.71 28.07 6.48
N GLU A 79 16.70 27.97 5.60
CA GLU A 79 16.50 27.66 4.19
C GLU A 79 15.81 26.30 3.99
N LYS A 80 16.29 25.25 4.68
CA LYS A 80 15.70 23.91 4.63
C LYS A 80 14.28 23.88 5.21
N ARG A 81 14.03 24.60 6.30
CA ARG A 81 12.67 24.74 6.83
C ARG A 81 11.72 25.37 5.82
N LEU A 82 12.17 26.41 5.14
CA LEU A 82 11.37 27.06 4.11
C LEU A 82 11.12 26.14 2.90
N GLU A 83 12.09 25.33 2.49
CA GLU A 83 11.93 24.30 1.45
C GLU A 83 10.86 23.26 1.83
N VAL A 84 10.89 22.78 3.07
CA VAL A 84 9.89 21.84 3.58
C VAL A 84 8.50 22.46 3.53
N GLU A 85 8.32 23.68 4.03
CA GLU A 85 7.03 24.38 3.98
C GLU A 85 6.52 24.59 2.56
N LYS A 86 7.38 25.03 1.63
CA LYS A 86 7.04 25.17 0.22
C LYS A 86 6.63 23.84 -0.41
N SER A 87 7.24 22.74 0.03
CA SER A 87 6.91 21.39 -0.45
C SER A 87 5.56 20.95 0.09
N ILE A 88 5.25 21.23 1.35
CA ILE A 88 3.94 20.97 1.95
C ILE A 88 2.84 21.77 1.25
N ASP A 89 3.11 23.03 0.88
CA ASP A 89 2.15 23.86 0.14
C ASP A 89 1.80 23.34 -1.26
N LYS A 90 2.68 22.54 -1.86
CA LYS A 90 2.45 21.88 -3.16
C LYS A 90 1.74 20.54 -3.08
N LEU A 91 1.44 20.04 -1.87
CA LEU A 91 0.74 18.77 -1.70
C LEU A 91 -0.66 18.83 -2.31
N SER A 92 -1.09 17.69 -2.84
CA SER A 92 -2.45 17.46 -3.31
C SER A 92 -2.94 16.10 -2.84
N ALA A 93 -4.17 16.05 -2.32
CA ALA A 93 -4.80 14.79 -1.91
C ALA A 93 -5.12 13.86 -3.09
N PHE A 94 -5.00 14.33 -4.34
CA PHE A 94 -5.33 13.57 -5.55
C PHE A 94 -4.11 12.96 -6.26
N LYS A 95 -2.93 13.06 -5.67
CA LYS A 95 -1.71 12.48 -6.22
C LYS A 95 -0.84 11.86 -5.12
N TRP A 96 0.05 10.98 -5.52
CA TRP A 96 1.14 10.57 -4.64
C TRP A 96 2.07 11.75 -4.38
N ASN A 97 2.35 12.01 -3.12
CA ASN A 97 3.29 13.04 -2.71
C ASN A 97 4.42 12.39 -1.91
N VAL A 98 5.62 12.91 -2.11
CA VAL A 98 6.81 12.58 -1.32
C VAL A 98 7.46 13.88 -0.91
N VAL A 99 7.71 14.07 0.39
CA VAL A 99 8.37 15.25 0.94
C VAL A 99 9.47 14.81 1.88
N GLU A 100 10.69 15.23 1.64
CA GLU A 100 11.77 15.08 2.61
C GLU A 100 11.59 16.12 3.71
N ILE A 101 11.31 15.65 4.93
CA ILE A 101 11.05 16.50 6.10
C ILE A 101 12.34 16.83 6.84
N ALA A 102 13.27 15.88 6.89
CA ALA A 102 14.60 16.01 7.45
C ALA A 102 15.53 15.02 6.73
N PRO A 103 16.85 15.11 6.86
CA PRO A 103 17.77 14.14 6.26
C PRO A 103 17.38 12.71 6.60
N ASN A 104 17.20 11.87 5.58
CA ASN A 104 16.75 10.48 5.67
C ASN A 104 15.28 10.29 6.11
N ILE A 105 14.48 11.32 6.31
CA ILE A 105 13.09 11.21 6.73
C ILE A 105 12.17 11.76 5.65
N HIS A 106 11.33 10.89 5.11
CA HIS A 106 10.39 11.21 4.04
C HIS A 106 8.96 10.96 4.50
N PHE A 107 8.09 11.91 4.23
CA PHE A 107 6.64 11.73 4.34
C PHE A 107 6.08 11.41 2.96
N GLU A 108 5.31 10.34 2.88
CA GLU A 108 4.69 9.89 1.65
C GLU A 108 3.18 9.76 1.83
N THR A 109 2.40 10.19 0.83
CA THR A 109 0.97 9.90 0.83
C THR A 109 0.72 8.57 0.15
N TYR A 110 -0.11 7.75 0.76
CA TYR A 110 -0.62 6.52 0.17
C TYR A 110 -2.12 6.69 -0.05
N ILE A 111 -2.52 6.70 -1.32
CA ILE A 111 -3.94 6.79 -1.65
C ILE A 111 -4.57 5.42 -1.41
N LEU A 112 -5.52 5.37 -0.48
CA LEU A 112 -6.28 4.16 -0.23
C LEU A 112 -7.20 3.89 -1.42
N ASN A 113 -6.86 2.91 -2.20
CA ASN A 113 -7.66 2.42 -3.32
C ASN A 113 -8.45 1.18 -2.90
N THR A 114 -9.59 0.96 -3.51
CA THR A 114 -10.32 -0.31 -3.45
C THR A 114 -9.59 -1.39 -4.25
N TRP A 115 -8.39 -1.69 -3.98
CA TRP A 115 -7.51 -2.73 -4.53
C TRP A 115 -8.25 -3.78 -5.40
N GLY A 116 -8.81 -3.36 -6.53
CA GLY A 116 -9.71 -4.15 -7.36
C GLY A 116 -11.07 -4.41 -6.69
N ASN A 117 -11.74 -5.45 -7.12
CA ASN A 117 -13.04 -5.86 -6.58
C ASN A 117 -12.93 -7.01 -5.57
N ALA A 118 -11.75 -7.20 -4.94
CA ALA A 118 -11.51 -8.32 -4.03
C ALA A 118 -12.52 -8.35 -2.87
N PHE A 119 -12.86 -7.16 -2.35
CA PHE A 119 -13.76 -6.94 -1.21
C PHE A 119 -15.16 -6.44 -1.60
N ALA A 120 -15.51 -6.43 -2.88
CA ALA A 120 -16.86 -6.03 -3.28
C ALA A 120 -17.88 -6.97 -2.62
N GLU A 121 -18.62 -6.44 -1.64
CA GLU A 121 -19.74 -7.11 -1.00
C GLU A 121 -21.05 -6.72 -1.71
N GLY A 122 -21.96 -7.69 -1.85
CA GLY A 122 -23.33 -7.44 -2.28
C GLY A 122 -23.54 -7.09 -3.75
N GLY A 123 -22.52 -7.02 -4.59
CA GLY A 123 -22.63 -6.74 -6.03
C GLY A 123 -22.22 -7.95 -6.87
N GLU A 124 -22.90 -8.19 -7.98
CA GLU A 124 -22.43 -9.12 -9.00
C GLU A 124 -21.15 -8.58 -9.63
N VAL A 125 -20.01 -9.21 -9.30
CA VAL A 125 -18.76 -8.95 -9.99
C VAL A 125 -18.67 -9.91 -11.16
N VAL A 126 -18.58 -9.37 -12.37
CA VAL A 126 -18.25 -10.16 -13.57
C VAL A 126 -16.75 -10.53 -13.48
N PRO A 127 -16.40 -11.80 -13.18
CA PRO A 127 -15.02 -12.20 -12.98
C PRO A 127 -14.22 -12.13 -14.28
N SER A 128 -12.92 -11.87 -14.18
CA SER A 128 -12.04 -11.90 -15.34
C SER A 128 -11.10 -13.10 -15.29
N LYS A 129 -11.18 -13.96 -16.32
CA LYS A 129 -10.24 -15.06 -16.51
C LYS A 129 -8.94 -14.63 -17.19
N THR A 130 -8.82 -13.36 -17.56
CA THR A 130 -7.63 -12.78 -18.18
C THR A 130 -7.21 -11.52 -17.42
N GLY A 131 -5.90 -11.24 -17.36
CA GLY A 131 -5.35 -10.10 -16.66
C GLY A 131 -3.95 -10.37 -16.14
N TYR A 132 -3.37 -9.38 -15.47
CA TYR A 132 -2.04 -9.49 -14.90
C TYR A 132 -2.03 -8.97 -13.45
N CYS A 133 -1.29 -9.65 -12.59
CA CYS A 133 -0.96 -9.21 -11.24
C CYS A 133 0.51 -9.56 -10.95
N ALA A 134 1.22 -8.66 -10.27
CA ALA A 134 2.59 -8.89 -9.86
C ALA A 134 2.74 -9.78 -8.61
N ALA A 135 1.61 -10.28 -8.08
CA ALA A 135 1.61 -11.24 -6.97
C ALA A 135 2.53 -12.44 -7.25
N LEU A 136 3.25 -12.90 -6.24
CA LEU A 136 4.26 -13.96 -6.29
C LEU A 136 5.53 -13.63 -7.09
N SER A 137 5.49 -12.73 -8.08
CA SER A 137 6.70 -12.26 -8.76
C SER A 137 7.40 -11.14 -8.02
N ASP A 138 6.63 -10.28 -7.33
CA ASP A 138 7.18 -9.13 -6.61
C ASP A 138 7.11 -9.32 -5.08
N HIS A 139 6.09 -10.01 -4.59
CA HIS A 139 5.83 -10.14 -3.16
C HIS A 139 4.92 -11.32 -2.81
N PHE A 140 5.01 -11.74 -1.60
CA PHE A 140 4.04 -12.57 -0.87
C PHE A 140 3.94 -12.04 0.57
N ALA A 141 2.97 -12.53 1.33
CA ALA A 141 2.87 -12.20 2.75
C ALA A 141 2.67 -13.47 3.58
N ILE A 142 2.99 -13.36 4.88
CA ILE A 142 2.77 -14.40 5.86
C ILE A 142 1.82 -13.84 6.90
N LEU A 143 0.67 -14.48 7.09
CA LEU A 143 -0.28 -14.12 8.12
C LEU A 143 0.22 -14.56 9.50
N CYS A 144 -0.36 -14.01 10.56
CA CYS A 144 -0.02 -14.41 11.95
C CYS A 144 -0.28 -15.90 12.25
N SER A 145 -1.14 -16.56 11.48
CA SER A 145 -1.37 -18.00 11.48
C SER A 145 -0.23 -18.82 10.87
N GLY A 146 0.78 -18.17 10.27
CA GLY A 146 1.82 -18.83 9.50
C GLY A 146 1.43 -19.11 8.04
N ASP A 147 0.23 -18.76 7.62
CA ASP A 147 -0.23 -18.99 6.25
C ASP A 147 0.48 -18.06 5.27
N LEU A 148 1.19 -18.62 4.30
CA LEU A 148 1.76 -17.88 3.18
C LEU A 148 0.66 -17.61 2.16
N ILE A 149 0.43 -16.34 1.88
CA ILE A 149 -0.53 -15.85 0.90
C ILE A 149 0.18 -15.08 -0.20
N TYR A 150 -0.35 -15.06 -1.41
CA TYR A 150 0.25 -14.33 -2.51
C TYR A 150 -0.52 -13.06 -2.91
N CYS A 151 -1.68 -12.80 -2.34
CA CYS A 151 -2.43 -11.58 -2.60
C CYS A 151 -2.13 -10.52 -1.54
N CYS A 152 -1.71 -9.31 -1.97
CA CYS A 152 -1.38 -8.20 -1.08
C CYS A 152 -2.57 -7.62 -0.30
N VAL A 153 -3.79 -8.02 -0.63
CA VAL A 153 -5.03 -7.56 0.03
C VAL A 153 -5.80 -8.70 0.70
N ASP A 154 -5.21 -9.88 0.74
CA ASP A 154 -5.86 -11.07 1.31
C ASP A 154 -5.49 -11.24 2.78
N TYR A 155 -6.22 -10.59 3.66
CA TYR A 155 -6.06 -10.76 5.11
C TYR A 155 -6.78 -12.01 5.66
N ASP A 156 -7.65 -12.64 4.86
CA ASP A 156 -8.47 -13.81 5.25
C ASP A 156 -7.84 -15.15 4.86
N GLY A 157 -6.71 -15.12 4.12
CA GLY A 157 -6.05 -16.35 3.67
C GLY A 157 -6.73 -17.07 2.50
N LYS A 158 -7.57 -16.38 1.71
CA LYS A 158 -8.25 -16.93 0.51
C LYS A 158 -7.27 -17.41 -0.56
N THR A 159 -6.07 -16.84 -0.57
CA THR A 159 -4.99 -17.18 -1.51
C THR A 159 -3.85 -17.93 -0.80
N LYS A 160 -4.17 -18.69 0.24
CA LYS A 160 -3.22 -19.51 0.98
C LYS A 160 -2.52 -20.49 0.02
N ALA A 161 -1.19 -20.47 0.06
CA ALA A 161 -0.33 -21.37 -0.71
C ALA A 161 0.25 -22.52 0.15
N GLY A 162 0.38 -22.29 1.44
CA GLY A 162 0.91 -23.24 2.43
C GLY A 162 1.09 -22.57 3.78
N ASN A 163 1.72 -23.26 4.74
CA ASN A 163 1.99 -22.73 6.09
C ASN A 163 3.48 -22.87 6.42
N VAL A 164 4.11 -21.76 6.86
CA VAL A 164 5.55 -21.71 7.13
C VAL A 164 5.94 -22.44 8.43
N PHE A 165 4.99 -22.81 9.26
CA PHE A 165 5.24 -23.69 10.41
C PHE A 165 5.26 -25.17 10.04
N GLU A 166 4.78 -25.53 8.84
CA GLU A 166 4.71 -26.90 8.33
C GLU A 166 5.74 -27.17 7.25
N ASN A 167 6.02 -26.17 6.40
CA ASN A 167 6.90 -26.29 5.24
C ASN A 167 7.81 -25.07 5.11
N SER A 168 8.96 -25.23 4.52
CA SER A 168 9.82 -24.09 4.17
C SER A 168 9.16 -23.20 3.08
N ILE A 169 9.50 -21.92 3.09
CA ILE A 169 9.00 -20.97 2.07
C ILE A 169 9.34 -21.49 0.67
N THR A 170 10.52 -22.04 0.48
CA THR A 170 10.95 -22.61 -0.80
C THR A 170 10.05 -23.76 -1.25
N GLU A 171 9.71 -24.68 -0.36
CA GLU A 171 8.79 -25.77 -0.67
C GLU A 171 7.41 -25.25 -1.05
N ILE A 172 6.87 -24.30 -0.27
CA ILE A 172 5.56 -23.69 -0.56
C ILE A 172 5.54 -23.03 -1.93
N LEU A 173 6.57 -22.22 -2.24
CA LEU A 173 6.64 -21.49 -3.51
C LEU A 173 6.84 -22.42 -4.72
N ASN A 174 7.35 -23.63 -4.52
CA ASN A 174 7.51 -24.63 -5.57
C ASN A 174 6.32 -25.59 -5.68
N THR A 175 5.22 -25.34 -4.97
CA THR A 175 4.00 -26.14 -5.13
C THR A 175 3.33 -25.87 -6.48
N LYS A 176 2.69 -26.90 -7.03
CA LYS A 176 2.01 -26.78 -8.32
C LYS A 176 0.99 -25.63 -8.38
N PRO A 177 0.11 -25.40 -7.36
CA PRO A 177 -0.83 -24.27 -7.41
C PRO A 177 -0.15 -22.91 -7.52
N VAL A 178 1.00 -22.71 -6.86
CA VAL A 178 1.77 -21.46 -6.91
C VAL A 178 2.40 -21.29 -8.29
N ILE A 179 3.06 -22.32 -8.80
CA ILE A 179 3.66 -22.33 -10.16
C ILE A 179 2.59 -22.02 -11.19
N ASP A 180 1.46 -22.72 -11.15
CA ASP A 180 0.34 -22.52 -12.08
C ASP A 180 -0.18 -21.07 -12.03
N ALA A 181 -0.26 -20.45 -10.83
CA ALA A 181 -0.69 -19.06 -10.67
C ALA A 181 0.32 -18.07 -11.31
N VAL A 182 1.61 -18.25 -11.06
CA VAL A 182 2.69 -17.42 -11.64
C VAL A 182 2.70 -17.52 -13.15
N GLU A 183 2.75 -18.76 -13.69
CA GLU A 183 2.71 -19.00 -15.13
C GLU A 183 1.42 -18.47 -15.77
N GLY A 184 0.30 -18.62 -15.06
CA GLY A 184 -0.97 -18.05 -15.48
C GLY A 184 -0.86 -16.55 -15.70
N PHE A 185 -0.38 -15.79 -14.72
CA PHE A 185 -0.20 -14.34 -14.84
C PHE A 185 0.80 -13.98 -15.94
N GLN A 186 1.89 -14.72 -16.10
CA GLN A 186 2.84 -14.50 -17.20
C GLN A 186 2.17 -14.64 -18.57
N LYS A 187 1.23 -15.56 -18.70
CA LYS A 187 0.42 -15.80 -19.93
C LYS A 187 -0.88 -14.96 -19.95
N ASN A 188 -1.02 -13.96 -19.06
CA ASN A 188 -2.23 -13.15 -18.85
C ASN A 188 -3.49 -13.96 -18.54
N LYS A 189 -3.34 -15.15 -17.96
CA LYS A 189 -4.42 -16.04 -17.57
C LYS A 189 -4.57 -15.99 -16.04
N VAL A 190 -5.77 -15.71 -15.56
CA VAL A 190 -6.08 -15.64 -14.14
C VAL A 190 -6.71 -16.94 -13.69
N ILE A 191 -6.02 -17.73 -12.89
CA ILE A 191 -6.45 -19.08 -12.50
C ILE A 191 -7.29 -19.03 -11.24
N HIS A 192 -6.83 -18.33 -10.21
CA HIS A 192 -7.47 -18.35 -8.89
C HIS A 192 -8.77 -17.55 -8.86
N PRO A 193 -9.90 -18.08 -8.30
CA PRO A 193 -11.20 -17.40 -8.28
C PRO A 193 -11.16 -16.03 -7.60
N HIS A 194 -10.45 -15.88 -6.49
CA HIS A 194 -10.27 -14.59 -5.81
C HIS A 194 -9.62 -13.55 -6.72
N CYS A 195 -8.60 -13.94 -7.49
CA CYS A 195 -7.94 -13.07 -8.46
C CYS A 195 -8.85 -12.74 -9.65
N GLN A 196 -9.68 -13.68 -10.10
CA GLN A 196 -10.67 -13.43 -11.14
C GLN A 196 -11.70 -12.40 -10.70
N LYS A 197 -12.16 -12.47 -9.44
CA LYS A 197 -13.04 -11.47 -8.82
C LYS A 197 -12.32 -10.12 -8.73
N CYS A 198 -11.10 -10.08 -8.21
CA CYS A 198 -10.31 -8.87 -8.02
C CYS A 198 -10.10 -8.10 -9.35
N LEU A 199 -9.74 -8.80 -10.42
CA LEU A 199 -9.51 -8.24 -11.76
C LEU A 199 -10.80 -8.09 -12.59
N GLY A 200 -11.93 -8.49 -12.04
CA GLY A 200 -13.25 -8.35 -12.65
C GLY A 200 -13.77 -6.91 -12.61
N GLY A 201 -15.07 -6.76 -12.80
CA GLY A 201 -15.74 -5.47 -12.75
C GLY A 201 -17.23 -5.60 -12.45
N SER A 202 -17.88 -4.53 -11.95
CA SER A 202 -19.32 -4.52 -11.70
C SER A 202 -20.18 -4.66 -12.97
N THR A 203 -19.58 -4.55 -14.15
CA THR A 203 -20.20 -4.81 -15.45
C THR A 203 -19.17 -5.50 -16.36
N TRP A 204 -19.65 -6.14 -17.41
CA TRP A 204 -18.77 -6.75 -18.41
C TRP A 204 -17.76 -5.74 -19.00
N PHE A 205 -18.23 -4.53 -19.33
CA PHE A 205 -17.36 -3.48 -19.87
C PHE A 205 -16.26 -3.08 -18.88
N LYS A 206 -16.62 -2.85 -17.61
CA LYS A 206 -15.62 -2.54 -16.55
C LYS A 206 -14.64 -3.70 -16.35
N SER A 207 -15.10 -4.95 -16.41
CA SER A 207 -14.21 -6.12 -16.35
C SER A 207 -13.22 -6.13 -17.52
N VAL A 208 -13.64 -5.77 -18.74
CA VAL A 208 -12.74 -5.64 -19.91
C VAL A 208 -11.72 -4.52 -19.70
N VAL A 209 -12.14 -3.35 -19.22
CA VAL A 209 -11.24 -2.21 -18.97
C VAL A 209 -10.22 -2.56 -17.89
N ASN A 210 -10.64 -3.16 -16.78
CA ASN A 210 -9.76 -3.54 -15.67
C ASN A 210 -8.69 -4.55 -16.10
N ARG A 211 -9.08 -5.62 -16.83
CA ARG A 211 -8.13 -6.63 -17.30
C ARG A 211 -7.11 -6.06 -18.30
N LEU A 212 -7.55 -5.23 -19.26
CA LEU A 212 -6.63 -4.60 -20.21
C LEU A 212 -5.72 -3.61 -19.51
N GLY A 213 -6.26 -2.79 -18.60
CA GLY A 213 -5.49 -1.88 -17.76
C GLY A 213 -4.43 -2.61 -16.93
N SER A 214 -4.78 -3.74 -16.33
CA SER A 214 -3.84 -4.56 -15.55
C SER A 214 -2.68 -5.07 -16.41
N ILE A 215 -2.94 -5.51 -17.62
CA ILE A 215 -1.91 -6.00 -18.54
C ILE A 215 -1.04 -4.85 -19.04
N ILE A 216 -1.64 -3.77 -19.54
CA ILE A 216 -0.90 -2.67 -20.16
C ILE A 216 -0.07 -1.93 -19.10
N ILE A 217 -0.71 -1.54 -17.99
CA ILE A 217 -0.07 -0.69 -16.98
C ILE A 217 0.91 -1.51 -16.13
N TRP A 218 0.47 -2.61 -15.54
CA TRP A 218 1.27 -3.34 -14.57
C TRP A 218 2.32 -4.24 -15.19
N LYS A 219 2.03 -4.87 -16.32
CA LYS A 219 3.00 -5.78 -16.98
C LYS A 219 3.99 -5.04 -17.88
N TYR A 220 3.51 -4.08 -18.68
CA TYR A 220 4.33 -3.45 -19.70
C TYR A 220 4.84 -2.06 -19.32
N LEU A 221 4.04 -1.21 -18.66
CA LEU A 221 4.45 0.16 -18.35
C LEU A 221 5.15 0.29 -16.99
N LYS A 222 4.71 -0.45 -15.96
CA LYS A 222 5.33 -0.39 -14.64
C LYS A 222 6.85 -0.55 -14.65
N PRO A 223 7.46 -1.51 -15.37
CA PRO A 223 8.91 -1.68 -15.40
C PRO A 223 9.69 -0.45 -15.89
N PHE A 224 9.07 0.43 -16.68
CA PHE A 224 9.71 1.67 -17.15
C PHE A 224 9.68 2.79 -16.13
N PHE A 225 8.68 2.82 -15.24
CA PHE A 225 8.49 3.87 -14.24
C PHE A 225 9.03 3.49 -12.86
N TYR A 226 9.04 2.21 -12.54
CA TYR A 226 9.55 1.67 -11.29
C TYR A 226 10.84 0.90 -11.56
N LYS A 227 11.95 1.61 -11.78
CA LYS A 227 13.27 1.01 -11.61
C LYS A 227 13.40 0.73 -10.12
N THR A 228 13.32 -0.53 -9.74
CA THR A 228 13.71 -0.99 -8.41
C THR A 228 15.17 -0.64 -8.23
N SER A 229 15.43 0.38 -7.40
CA SER A 229 16.75 0.67 -6.84
C SER A 229 17.03 -0.29 -5.70
#